data_45ae34be645b4b70751092a0520f76ae
#
_entry.id   45ae34be645b4b70751092a0520f76ae
#
_cell.length_a   1.000
_cell.length_b   1.000
_cell.length_c   1.000
_cell.angle_alpha   90.00
_cell.angle_beta   90.00
_cell.angle_gamma   90.00
#
_symmetry.space_group_name_H-M   'P 1'
#
loop_
_entity.id
_entity.type
_entity.pdbx_description
1 polymer ?
#
loop_
_entity_poly.entity_id
_entity_poly.type
_entity_poly.pdbx_seq_one_letter_code
_entity_poly.pdbx_strand_id
1 'polypeptide(L)'
;ELYDLNIAGNESISKVEIFIFSQEEQKLSTFERLNYQIQRLLEDIGLEKGTYELILSSPGIERKLKTKRHFELSVNERVKIKLIEPILEQHQHSVTKHYLIEGFINSVGNNHITLSTISPLFLQGNSKIEISNVKNAKIEFKKFKKRVKG
;
A
#
# COMPACT_ATOMS: atom_id res chain seq x y z
N GLU A 1 -5.31 11.43 -5.42
CA GLU A 1 -3.99 11.06 -5.98
C GLU A 1 -4.05 9.65 -6.56
N LEU A 2 -3.43 9.46 -7.73
CA LEU A 2 -3.26 8.13 -8.32
C LEU A 2 -2.39 7.27 -7.41
N TYR A 3 -2.93 6.17 -6.92
CA TYR A 3 -2.21 5.25 -6.05
C TYR A 3 -1.54 4.11 -6.82
N ASP A 4 -2.28 3.48 -7.71
CA ASP A 4 -1.79 2.37 -8.51
C ASP A 4 -2.58 2.25 -9.81
N LEU A 5 -1.97 1.65 -10.81
CA LEU A 5 -2.56 1.40 -12.12
C LEU A 5 -2.28 -0.03 -12.52
N ASN A 6 -3.30 -0.78 -12.89
CA ASN A 6 -3.16 -2.13 -13.38
C ASN A 6 -3.87 -2.29 -14.72
N ILE A 7 -3.16 -2.82 -15.70
CA ILE A 7 -3.72 -3.12 -17.01
C ILE A 7 -3.63 -4.63 -17.22
N ALA A 8 -4.79 -5.26 -17.33
CA ALA A 8 -4.90 -6.67 -17.64
C ALA A 8 -5.91 -6.86 -18.77
N GLY A 9 -5.75 -7.89 -19.57
CA GLY A 9 -6.70 -8.15 -20.62
C GLY A 9 -6.36 -9.37 -21.45
N ASN A 10 -7.34 -9.78 -22.24
CA ASN A 10 -7.20 -10.79 -23.27
C ASN A 10 -7.23 -10.11 -24.65
N GLU A 11 -7.22 -10.89 -25.74
CA GLU A 11 -7.18 -10.37 -27.12
C GLU A 11 -8.36 -9.46 -27.49
N SER A 12 -9.49 -9.52 -26.77
CA SER A 12 -10.72 -8.82 -27.10
C SER A 12 -11.05 -7.61 -26.22
N ILE A 13 -10.71 -7.63 -24.92
CA ILE A 13 -11.01 -6.56 -23.98
C ILE A 13 -9.86 -6.35 -23.01
N SER A 14 -9.36 -5.11 -22.93
CA SER A 14 -8.39 -4.70 -21.93
C SER A 14 -9.10 -4.14 -20.71
N LYS A 15 -8.65 -4.56 -19.54
CA LYS A 15 -9.15 -4.10 -18.25
C LYS A 15 -8.17 -3.09 -17.65
N VAL A 16 -8.64 -1.87 -17.39
CA VAL A 16 -7.84 -0.81 -16.79
C VAL A 16 -8.36 -0.54 -15.39
N GLU A 17 -7.57 -0.90 -14.38
CA GLU A 17 -7.88 -0.62 -12.99
C GLU A 17 -7.05 0.56 -12.50
N ILE A 18 -7.71 1.59 -12.00
CA ILE A 18 -7.06 2.77 -11.43
C ILE A 18 -7.42 2.88 -9.96
N PHE A 19 -6.40 2.86 -9.10
CA PHE A 19 -6.57 3.02 -7.67
C PHE A 19 -6.28 4.46 -7.28
N ILE A 20 -7.27 5.11 -6.68
CA ILE A 20 -7.18 6.50 -6.27
C ILE A 20 -7.17 6.60 -4.76
N PHE A 21 -6.15 7.24 -4.23
CA PHE A 21 -6.01 7.49 -2.80
C PHE A 21 -6.44 8.91 -2.44
N SER A 22 -7.25 9.02 -1.39
CA SER A 22 -7.56 10.29 -0.75
C SER A 22 -7.57 10.11 0.76
N GLN A 23 -7.10 11.10 1.49
CA GLN A 23 -7.16 11.11 2.95
C GLN A 23 -8.58 11.36 3.47
N GLU A 24 -9.43 11.93 2.62
CA GLU A 24 -10.84 12.16 2.91
C GLU A 24 -11.69 11.02 2.34
N GLU A 25 -12.83 10.79 2.97
CA GLU A 25 -13.80 9.82 2.46
C GLU A 25 -14.26 10.24 1.05
N GLN A 26 -14.11 9.33 0.10
CA GLN A 26 -14.47 9.60 -1.29
C GLN A 26 -15.94 9.31 -1.52
N LYS A 27 -16.64 10.31 -2.06
CA LYS A 27 -18.04 10.17 -2.45
C LYS A 27 -18.16 9.48 -3.80
N LEU A 28 -19.21 8.68 -3.96
CA LEU A 28 -19.52 8.00 -5.22
C LEU A 28 -19.57 8.98 -6.40
N SER A 29 -20.12 10.18 -6.20
CA SER A 29 -20.21 11.23 -7.22
C SER A 29 -18.83 11.67 -7.74
N THR A 30 -17.80 11.65 -6.89
CA THR A 30 -16.43 11.97 -7.28
C THR A 30 -15.86 10.89 -8.20
N PHE A 31 -16.11 9.62 -7.89
CA PHE A 31 -15.69 8.49 -8.74
C PHE A 31 -16.39 8.52 -10.10
N GLU A 32 -17.67 8.81 -10.14
CA GLU A 32 -18.43 8.91 -11.39
C GLU A 32 -17.88 10.03 -12.29
N ARG A 33 -17.58 11.19 -11.71
CA ARG A 33 -16.98 12.33 -12.45
C ARG A 33 -15.62 11.97 -13.01
N LEU A 34 -14.76 11.37 -12.20
CA LEU A 34 -13.43 10.94 -12.62
C LEU A 34 -13.49 9.87 -13.69
N ASN A 35 -14.41 8.92 -13.56
CA ASN A 35 -14.63 7.87 -14.56
C ASN A 35 -14.94 8.50 -15.92
N TYR A 36 -15.88 9.44 -15.96
CA TYR A 36 -16.24 10.14 -17.19
C TYR A 36 -15.07 10.92 -17.80
N GLN A 37 -14.33 11.66 -16.98
CA GLN A 37 -13.17 12.45 -17.42
C GLN A 37 -12.06 11.55 -17.97
N ILE A 38 -11.78 10.44 -17.31
CA ILE A 38 -10.75 9.49 -17.74
C ILE A 38 -11.15 8.81 -19.04
N GLN A 39 -12.41 8.41 -19.18
CA GLN A 39 -12.92 7.84 -20.43
C GLN A 39 -12.71 8.80 -21.60
N ARG A 40 -13.01 10.08 -21.42
CA ARG A 40 -12.81 11.10 -22.47
C ARG A 40 -11.33 11.22 -22.86
N LEU A 41 -10.42 11.22 -21.88
CA LEU A 41 -8.98 11.26 -22.14
C LEU A 41 -8.51 10.04 -22.91
N LEU A 42 -9.03 8.85 -22.57
CA LEU A 42 -8.68 7.61 -23.26
C LEU A 42 -9.17 7.60 -24.70
N GLU A 43 -10.38 8.13 -24.96
CA GLU A 43 -10.91 8.32 -26.32
C GLU A 43 -10.07 9.31 -27.13
N ASP A 44 -9.63 10.41 -26.50
CA ASP A 44 -8.79 11.42 -27.15
C ASP A 44 -7.43 10.88 -27.60
N ILE A 45 -6.88 9.89 -26.89
CA ILE A 45 -5.62 9.24 -27.26
C ILE A 45 -5.79 8.05 -28.21
N GLY A 46 -7.03 7.78 -28.67
CA GLY A 46 -7.32 6.80 -29.70
C GLY A 46 -7.86 5.46 -29.24
N LEU A 47 -8.17 5.30 -27.95
CA LEU A 47 -8.84 4.11 -27.46
C LEU A 47 -10.34 4.17 -27.74
N GLU A 48 -10.84 3.21 -28.51
CA GLU A 48 -12.26 3.16 -28.85
C GLU A 48 -13.11 2.68 -27.67
N LYS A 49 -14.25 3.34 -27.49
CA LYS A 49 -15.25 2.95 -26.50
C LYS A 49 -15.70 1.50 -26.76
N GLY A 50 -15.70 0.68 -25.72
CA GLY A 50 -16.07 -0.74 -25.79
C GLY A 50 -14.89 -1.69 -26.01
N THR A 51 -13.67 -1.18 -26.26
CA THR A 51 -12.45 -2.01 -26.36
C THR A 51 -11.72 -2.13 -25.03
N TYR A 52 -12.12 -1.40 -24.03
CA TYR A 52 -11.56 -1.46 -22.67
C TYR A 52 -12.65 -1.34 -21.62
N GLU A 53 -12.39 -1.88 -20.45
CA GLU A 53 -13.19 -1.71 -19.24
C GLU A 53 -12.40 -0.87 -18.24
N LEU A 54 -12.98 0.25 -17.80
CA LEU A 54 -12.36 1.13 -16.81
C LEU A 54 -12.97 0.89 -15.44
N ILE A 55 -12.12 0.57 -14.48
CA ILE A 55 -12.51 0.37 -13.08
C ILE A 55 -11.75 1.37 -12.22
N LEU A 56 -12.49 2.21 -11.50
CA LEU A 56 -11.94 3.10 -10.48
C LEU A 56 -12.22 2.51 -9.11
N SER A 57 -11.17 2.41 -8.30
CA SER A 57 -11.25 1.83 -6.96
C SER A 57 -10.44 2.63 -5.97
N SER A 58 -10.77 2.52 -4.69
CA SER A 58 -9.85 2.90 -3.63
C SER A 58 -8.87 1.76 -3.38
N PRO A 59 -7.64 2.04 -2.91
CA PRO A 59 -6.66 0.99 -2.63
C PRO A 59 -7.03 0.06 -1.47
N GLY A 60 -8.15 0.34 -0.79
CA GLY A 60 -8.64 -0.49 0.31
C GLY A 60 -8.01 -0.16 1.66
N ILE A 61 -8.52 -0.81 2.70
CA ILE A 61 -8.09 -0.61 4.09
C ILE A 61 -6.73 -1.28 4.32
N GLU A 62 -6.52 -2.46 3.76
CA GLU A 62 -5.27 -3.21 3.82
C GLU A 62 -4.48 -3.05 2.52
N ARG A 63 -4.21 -1.81 2.12
CA ARG A 63 -3.55 -1.52 0.87
C ARG A 63 -2.10 -1.94 0.85
N LYS A 64 -1.63 -2.41 -0.31
CA LYS A 64 -0.22 -2.74 -0.52
C LYS A 64 0.60 -1.47 -0.75
N LEU A 65 1.80 -1.44 -0.17
CA LEU A 65 2.75 -0.35 -0.32
C LEU A 65 3.87 -0.81 -1.26
N LYS A 66 3.90 -0.26 -2.47
CA LYS A 66 4.84 -0.67 -3.52
C LYS A 66 5.90 0.38 -3.85
N THR A 67 5.60 1.64 -3.60
CA THR A 67 6.47 2.77 -3.97
C THR A 67 6.81 3.62 -2.74
N LYS A 68 7.86 4.42 -2.87
CA LYS A 68 8.21 5.40 -1.83
C LYS A 68 7.01 6.30 -1.50
N ARG A 69 6.29 6.75 -2.53
CA ARG A 69 5.11 7.60 -2.33
C ARG A 69 4.01 6.90 -1.54
N HIS A 70 3.83 5.59 -1.74
CA HIS A 70 2.90 4.81 -0.94
C HIS A 70 3.25 4.85 0.55
N PHE A 71 4.53 4.77 0.90
CA PHE A 71 4.98 4.88 2.28
C PHE A 71 4.78 6.30 2.84
N GLU A 72 5.06 7.32 2.04
CA GLU A 72 4.84 8.72 2.44
C GLU A 72 3.37 9.00 2.76
N LEU A 73 2.45 8.44 1.97
CA LEU A 73 1.00 8.54 2.19
C LEU A 73 0.52 7.75 3.41
N SER A 74 1.35 6.90 3.97
CA SER A 74 1.01 5.98 5.05
C SER A 74 1.69 6.31 6.38
N VAL A 75 2.27 7.49 6.50
CA VAL A 75 2.86 7.96 7.76
C VAL A 75 1.81 7.92 8.88
N ASN A 76 2.21 7.43 10.06
CA ASN A 76 1.39 7.18 11.24
C ASN A 76 0.46 5.97 11.13
N GLU A 77 0.48 5.23 10.04
CA GLU A 77 -0.30 4.01 9.93
C GLU A 77 0.52 2.77 10.31
N ARG A 78 -0.17 1.74 10.78
CA ARG A 78 0.44 0.47 11.12
C ARG A 78 0.72 -0.33 9.85
N VAL A 79 1.94 -0.82 9.72
CA VAL A 79 2.41 -1.53 8.53
C VAL A 79 3.04 -2.86 8.91
N LYS A 80 2.88 -3.84 8.03
CA LYS A 80 3.56 -5.12 8.06
C LYS A 80 4.49 -5.19 6.88
N ILE A 81 5.79 -5.34 7.14
CA ILE A 81 6.84 -5.34 6.11
C ILE A 81 7.53 -6.69 6.08
N LYS A 82 7.60 -7.28 4.89
CA LYS A 82 8.42 -8.47 4.63
C LYS A 82 9.73 -8.02 3.97
N LEU A 83 10.85 -8.48 4.53
CA LEU A 83 12.19 -8.09 4.08
C LEU A 83 12.78 -9.11 3.10
N ILE A 84 13.66 -8.64 2.22
CA ILE A 84 14.49 -9.48 1.36
C ILE A 84 15.62 -10.10 2.17
N GLU A 85 16.38 -9.24 2.87
CA GLU A 85 17.46 -9.65 3.79
C GLU A 85 16.94 -9.59 5.22
N PRO A 86 17.14 -10.65 6.03
CA PRO A 86 16.60 -10.70 7.37
C PRO A 86 17.35 -9.79 8.35
N ILE A 87 16.67 -9.41 9.42
CA ILE A 87 17.30 -8.80 10.58
C ILE A 87 17.71 -9.93 11.52
N LEU A 88 18.98 -9.90 11.96
CA LEU A 88 19.54 -10.95 12.78
C LEU A 88 19.42 -10.62 14.26
N GLU A 89 18.85 -11.55 15.01
CA GLU A 89 18.83 -11.52 16.47
C GLU A 89 19.87 -12.50 17.00
N GLN A 90 20.89 -11.98 17.68
CA GLN A 90 21.97 -12.76 18.23
C GLN A 90 21.57 -13.39 19.56
N HIS A 91 21.78 -14.70 19.69
CA HIS A 91 21.66 -15.46 20.93
C HIS A 91 23.00 -16.06 21.28
N GLN A 92 23.13 -16.57 22.50
CA GLN A 92 24.42 -17.12 23.00
C GLN A 92 24.96 -18.25 22.11
N HIS A 93 24.11 -19.10 21.56
CA HIS A 93 24.50 -20.27 20.74
C HIS A 93 23.80 -20.34 19.40
N SER A 94 23.04 -19.31 19.02
CA SER A 94 22.25 -19.31 17.80
C SER A 94 21.97 -17.90 17.29
N VAL A 95 21.45 -17.81 16.07
CA VAL A 95 20.99 -16.57 15.45
C VAL A 95 19.58 -16.81 14.92
N THR A 96 18.66 -15.94 15.27
CA THR A 96 17.32 -15.95 14.70
C THR A 96 17.24 -14.93 13.56
N LYS A 97 16.73 -15.36 12.41
CA LYS A 97 16.52 -14.50 11.24
C LYS A 97 15.08 -14.03 11.20
N HIS A 98 14.90 -12.71 11.20
CA HIS A 98 13.57 -12.10 11.13
C HIS A 98 13.37 -11.45 9.77
N TYR A 99 12.42 -11.96 8.99
CA TYR A 99 12.04 -11.41 7.69
C TYR A 99 10.81 -10.51 7.78
N LEU A 100 10.15 -10.46 8.92
CA LEU A 100 8.89 -9.75 9.11
C LEU A 100 9.02 -8.71 10.20
N ILE A 101 8.61 -7.47 9.87
CA ILE A 101 8.57 -6.35 10.82
C ILE A 101 7.19 -5.76 10.82
N GLU A 102 6.69 -5.43 12.00
CA GLU A 102 5.45 -4.71 12.20
C GLU A 102 5.68 -3.46 13.04
N GLY A 103 5.05 -2.38 12.67
CA GLY A 103 5.16 -1.12 13.39
C GLY A 103 4.38 0.00 12.73
N PHE A 104 4.55 1.19 13.27
CA PHE A 104 3.98 2.41 12.71
C PHE A 104 5.03 3.17 11.93
N ILE A 105 4.67 3.68 10.75
CA ILE A 105 5.58 4.51 9.96
C ILE A 105 5.69 5.88 10.61
N ASN A 106 6.90 6.25 11.05
CA ASN A 106 7.15 7.58 11.63
C ASN A 106 7.51 8.60 10.55
N SER A 107 8.39 8.21 9.63
CA SER A 107 8.86 9.10 8.57
C SER A 107 9.43 8.30 7.41
N VAL A 108 9.54 8.94 6.26
CA VAL A 108 10.09 8.37 5.03
C VAL A 108 11.20 9.28 4.54
N GLY A 109 12.42 8.78 4.49
CA GLY A 109 13.57 9.45 3.93
C GLY A 109 13.78 9.10 2.46
N ASN A 110 14.93 9.51 1.89
CA ASN A 110 15.24 9.26 0.49
C ASN A 110 15.30 7.76 0.16
N ASN A 111 15.97 6.98 1.02
CA ASN A 111 16.24 5.55 0.79
C ASN A 111 15.74 4.66 1.92
N HIS A 112 15.11 5.21 2.94
CA HIS A 112 14.76 4.47 4.13
C HIS A 112 13.42 4.91 4.72
N ILE A 113 12.87 4.01 5.53
CA ILE A 113 11.65 4.24 6.31
C ILE A 113 12.04 4.11 7.78
N THR A 114 11.57 5.04 8.61
CA THR A 114 11.70 4.95 10.07
C THR A 114 10.40 4.45 10.67
N LEU A 115 10.49 3.38 11.45
CA LEU A 115 9.34 2.74 12.09
C LEU A 115 9.44 2.85 13.61
N SER A 116 8.29 3.03 14.26
CA SER A 116 8.09 2.62 15.65
C SER A 116 7.75 1.14 15.63
N THR A 117 8.74 0.30 15.89
CA THR A 117 8.62 -1.15 15.73
C THR A 117 7.90 -1.79 16.90
N ILE A 118 6.94 -2.64 16.61
CA ILE A 118 6.18 -3.42 17.59
C ILE A 118 6.72 -4.87 17.64
N SER A 119 7.00 -5.44 16.49
CA SER A 119 7.47 -6.82 16.32
C SER A 119 8.58 -6.87 15.29
N PRO A 120 9.65 -7.64 15.47
CA PRO A 120 9.93 -8.50 16.64
C PRO A 120 10.29 -7.69 17.90
N LEU A 121 10.08 -8.28 19.06
CA LEU A 121 10.25 -7.61 20.36
C LEU A 121 11.65 -7.04 20.59
N PHE A 122 12.70 -7.73 20.12
CA PHE A 122 14.09 -7.26 20.32
C PHE A 122 14.39 -5.96 19.57
N LEU A 123 13.59 -5.60 18.56
CA LEU A 123 13.68 -4.36 17.81
C LEU A 123 12.69 -3.29 18.26
N GLN A 124 11.97 -3.56 19.34
CA GLN A 124 10.96 -2.62 19.84
C GLN A 124 11.56 -1.23 20.06
N GLY A 125 10.89 -0.21 19.51
CA GLY A 125 11.37 1.15 19.46
C GLY A 125 11.63 1.61 18.02
N ASN A 126 12.46 2.61 17.83
CA ASN A 126 12.72 3.17 16.50
C ASN A 126 13.68 2.29 15.69
N SER A 127 13.23 1.89 14.51
CA SER A 127 14.02 1.12 13.56
C SER A 127 14.04 1.81 12.21
N LYS A 128 15.18 1.68 11.51
CA LYS A 128 15.39 2.22 10.17
C LYS A 128 15.48 1.07 9.17
N ILE A 129 14.66 1.10 8.14
CA ILE A 129 14.61 0.06 7.12
C ILE A 129 14.87 0.69 5.76
N GLU A 130 15.79 0.11 5.00
CA GLU A 130 16.04 0.54 3.63
C GLU A 130 14.88 0.11 2.73
N ILE A 131 14.40 1.03 1.89
CA ILE A 131 13.30 0.75 0.96
C ILE A 131 13.69 -0.38 0.00
N SER A 132 14.95 -0.43 -0.43
CA SER A 132 15.48 -1.49 -1.29
C SER A 132 15.42 -2.89 -0.67
N ASN A 133 15.33 -2.98 0.65
CA ASN A 133 15.22 -4.25 1.37
C ASN A 133 13.78 -4.70 1.62
N VAL A 134 12.81 -3.92 1.20
CA VAL A 134 11.39 -4.27 1.33
C VAL A 134 10.99 -5.18 0.19
N LYS A 135 10.59 -6.41 0.51
CA LYS A 135 10.03 -7.36 -0.46
C LYS A 135 8.55 -7.11 -0.68
N ASN A 136 7.80 -6.99 0.40
CA ASN A 136 6.37 -6.70 0.42
C ASN A 136 6.05 -5.81 1.62
N ALA A 137 5.09 -4.93 1.48
CA ALA A 137 4.56 -4.16 2.59
C ALA A 137 3.06 -3.93 2.41
N LYS A 138 2.33 -3.94 3.49
CA LYS A 138 0.90 -3.62 3.49
C LYS A 138 0.50 -2.93 4.78
N ILE A 139 -0.55 -2.11 4.68
CA ILE A 139 -1.19 -1.53 5.85
C ILE A 139 -1.93 -2.64 6.59
N GLU A 140 -1.74 -2.68 7.89
CA GLU A 140 -2.41 -3.64 8.76
C GLU A 140 -3.57 -2.94 9.48
N PHE A 141 -4.80 -3.33 9.12
CA PHE A 141 -5.99 -2.81 9.75
C PHE A 141 -6.45 -3.74 10.85
N LYS A 142 -6.37 -3.27 12.10
CA LYS A 142 -7.02 -3.96 13.21
C LYS A 142 -8.41 -3.39 13.43
N LYS A 143 -9.43 -4.18 13.10
CA LYS A 143 -10.78 -3.86 13.53
C LYS A 143 -10.80 -3.78 15.04
N PHE A 144 -11.10 -2.60 15.58
CA PHE A 144 -11.57 -2.52 16.95
C PHE A 144 -12.87 -3.31 17.03
N LYS A 145 -12.83 -4.48 17.63
CA LYS A 145 -14.06 -5.11 18.06
C LYS A 145 -14.65 -4.18 19.11
N LYS A 146 -15.66 -3.42 18.74
CA LYS A 146 -16.52 -2.80 19.75
C LYS A 146 -17.03 -3.93 20.62
N ARG A 147 -16.56 -3.99 21.85
CA ARG A 147 -17.24 -4.83 22.86
C ARG A 147 -18.61 -4.22 23.04
N VAL A 148 -19.60 -4.80 22.36
CA VAL A 148 -20.99 -4.52 22.69
C VAL A 148 -21.17 -5.12 24.07
N LYS A 149 -21.22 -4.27 25.07
CA LYS A 149 -21.75 -4.63 26.38
C LYS A 149 -23.25 -4.84 26.18
N GLY A 150 -23.62 -6.08 25.92
CA GLY A 150 -25.01 -6.51 26.02
C GLY A 150 -25.49 -6.44 27.42
#